data_8e7d44a92953393e688553271d3f2957
#
_entry.id   8e7d44a92953393e688553271d3f2957
#
_cell.length_a   1.000
_cell.length_b   1.000
_cell.length_c   1.000
_cell.angle_alpha   90.00
_cell.angle_beta   90.00
_cell.angle_gamma   90.00
#
_symmetry.space_group_name_H-M   'P 1'
#
loop_
_entity.id
_entity.type
_entity.pdbx_description
1 polymer ?
#
loop_
_entity_poly.entity_id
_entity_poly.type
_entity_poly.pdbx_seq_one_letter_code
_entity_poly.pdbx_strand_id
1 'polypeptide(L)'
;MADKHLDARKGDSAHYQIDAAINRIAWAGDPDHNLLGILSTGQNIPTYTITAGGTSGQTSWLKKDADEILQDLMNMYSQVSKSTKNIERPDTLVLPTNIYTALSMKRVGDTADTVLTFIQRNAPFLKKIEMAAELNDDSVETNPYAAASNGSGVALLYTNDQKKLAIHNPMAFLQYPVQVRNLETIVPCEARTAGMIIPFPMSALIAIGV
;
A
#
# COMPACT_ATOMS: atom_id res chain seq x y z
N MET A 1 1.73 36.71 23.18
CA MET A 1 2.43 35.39 23.16
C MET A 1 1.54 34.22 22.76
N ALA A 2 0.23 34.22 23.04
CA ALA A 2 -0.71 33.16 22.68
C ALA A 2 -0.92 32.96 21.17
N ASP A 3 -0.89 34.05 20.36
CA ASP A 3 -1.14 34.01 18.91
C ASP A 3 -0.08 33.19 18.12
N LYS A 4 1.19 33.29 18.46
CA LYS A 4 2.26 32.54 17.77
C LYS A 4 2.11 31.02 17.90
N HIS A 5 1.58 30.55 19.03
CA HIS A 5 1.33 29.12 19.25
C HIS A 5 0.11 28.61 18.47
N LEU A 6 -0.89 29.47 18.25
CA LEU A 6 -2.09 29.13 17.48
C LEU A 6 -1.77 29.01 15.99
N ASP A 7 -0.99 29.96 15.46
CA ASP A 7 -0.58 29.97 14.05
C ASP A 7 0.30 28.78 13.70
N ALA A 8 1.24 28.41 14.59
CA ALA A 8 2.06 27.21 14.42
C ALA A 8 1.18 25.95 14.38
N ARG A 9 0.22 25.79 15.31
CA ARG A 9 -0.71 24.65 15.34
C ARG A 9 -1.60 24.59 14.11
N LYS A 10 -2.05 25.73 13.56
CA LYS A 10 -2.81 25.78 12.32
C LYS A 10 -1.96 25.31 11.13
N GLY A 11 -0.69 25.73 11.07
CA GLY A 11 0.26 25.30 10.05
C GLY A 11 0.54 23.79 10.13
N ASP A 12 0.80 23.26 11.33
CA ASP A 12 1.02 21.83 11.55
C ASP A 12 -0.21 20.99 11.17
N SER A 13 -1.42 21.46 11.54
CA SER A 13 -2.67 20.80 11.16
C SER A 13 -2.89 20.79 9.65
N ALA A 14 -2.59 21.90 8.96
CA ALA A 14 -2.68 21.98 7.51
C ALA A 14 -1.67 21.05 6.83
N HIS A 15 -0.44 20.97 7.32
CA HIS A 15 0.57 20.05 6.83
C HIS A 15 0.12 18.59 6.95
N TYR A 16 -0.39 18.21 8.13
CA TYR A 16 -0.91 16.87 8.35
C TYR A 16 -2.07 16.51 7.39
N GLN A 17 -3.02 17.41 7.18
CA GLN A 17 -4.15 17.19 6.28
C GLN A 17 -3.71 17.08 4.81
N ILE A 18 -2.73 17.88 4.40
CA ILE A 18 -2.16 17.82 3.05
C ILE A 18 -1.40 16.49 2.85
N ASP A 19 -0.59 16.07 3.82
CA ASP A 19 0.11 14.79 3.74
C ASP A 19 -0.85 13.61 3.70
N ALA A 20 -1.92 13.65 4.49
CA ALA A 20 -2.98 12.62 4.44
C ALA A 20 -3.68 12.59 3.07
N ALA A 21 -3.96 13.76 2.47
CA ALA A 21 -4.53 13.84 1.13
C ALA A 21 -3.59 13.29 0.06
N ILE A 22 -2.29 13.63 0.13
CA ILE A 22 -1.26 13.09 -0.78
C ILE A 22 -1.15 11.58 -0.65
N ASN A 23 -1.17 11.04 0.58
CA ASN A 23 -1.17 9.60 0.81
C ASN A 23 -2.39 8.92 0.17
N ARG A 24 -3.59 9.48 0.37
CA ARG A 24 -4.80 8.95 -0.26
C ARG A 24 -4.71 8.96 -1.80
N ILE A 25 -4.20 10.05 -2.38
CA ILE A 25 -4.01 10.16 -3.83
C ILE A 25 -2.96 9.15 -4.30
N ALA A 26 -1.90 8.90 -3.54
CA ALA A 26 -0.90 7.90 -3.88
C ALA A 26 -1.46 6.48 -3.96
N TRP A 27 -2.42 6.13 -3.10
CA TRP A 27 -3.06 4.82 -3.12
C TRP A 27 -4.21 4.72 -4.13
N ALA A 28 -5.21 5.58 -4.03
CA ALA A 28 -6.45 5.51 -4.80
C ALA A 28 -6.40 6.31 -6.11
N GLY A 29 -5.58 7.36 -6.14
CA GLY A 29 -5.66 8.39 -7.18
C GLY A 29 -6.72 9.44 -6.89
N ASP A 30 -6.92 10.32 -7.85
CA ASP A 30 -7.99 11.31 -7.87
C ASP A 30 -8.59 11.36 -9.28
N PRO A 31 -9.77 10.75 -9.48
CA PRO A 31 -10.41 10.69 -10.79
C PRO A 31 -10.86 12.05 -11.31
N ASP A 32 -11.20 12.99 -10.42
CA ASP A 32 -11.65 14.33 -10.81
C ASP A 32 -10.53 15.15 -11.47
N HIS A 33 -9.29 14.87 -11.09
CA HIS A 33 -8.09 15.51 -11.63
C HIS A 33 -7.25 14.58 -12.53
N ASN A 34 -7.76 13.40 -12.89
CA ASN A 34 -7.05 12.38 -13.67
C ASN A 34 -5.70 11.94 -13.06
N LEU A 35 -5.59 11.95 -11.73
CA LEU A 35 -4.39 11.48 -11.04
C LEU A 35 -4.54 9.98 -10.75
N LEU A 36 -3.53 9.21 -11.13
CA LEU A 36 -3.49 7.77 -10.88
C LEU A 36 -2.80 7.49 -9.53
N GLY A 37 -3.40 6.62 -8.74
CA GLY A 37 -2.80 6.01 -7.56
C GLY A 37 -2.24 4.62 -7.89
N ILE A 38 -1.58 3.98 -6.94
CA ILE A 38 -1.00 2.65 -7.14
C ILE A 38 -2.08 1.57 -7.39
N LEU A 39 -3.26 1.71 -6.78
CA LEU A 39 -4.38 0.80 -6.96
C LEU A 39 -5.26 1.15 -8.17
N SER A 40 -4.98 2.26 -8.85
CA SER A 40 -5.76 2.64 -10.02
C SER A 40 -5.57 1.63 -11.16
N THR A 41 -6.68 1.16 -11.74
CA THR A 41 -6.64 0.20 -12.85
C THR A 41 -5.90 0.72 -14.09
N GLY A 42 -5.86 2.06 -14.25
CA GLY A 42 -5.09 2.73 -15.32
C GLY A 42 -3.57 2.57 -15.23
N GLN A 43 -3.03 2.13 -14.09
CA GLN A 43 -1.59 1.84 -13.95
C GLN A 43 -1.17 0.55 -14.66
N ASN A 44 -2.12 -0.31 -15.06
CA ASN A 44 -1.86 -1.59 -15.72
C ASN A 44 -0.92 -2.53 -14.94
N ILE A 45 -0.96 -2.49 -13.61
CA ILE A 45 -0.24 -3.43 -12.76
C ILE A 45 -0.87 -4.82 -12.94
N PRO A 46 -0.09 -5.88 -13.18
CA PRO A 46 -0.60 -7.24 -13.27
C PRO A 46 -1.33 -7.66 -12.00
N THR A 47 -2.42 -8.38 -12.15
CA THR A 47 -3.18 -8.96 -11.03
C THR A 47 -2.96 -10.46 -10.92
N TYR A 48 -3.02 -10.98 -9.71
CA TYR A 48 -2.99 -12.40 -9.39
C TYR A 48 -4.13 -12.72 -8.42
N THR A 49 -4.98 -13.64 -8.79
CA THR A 49 -6.04 -14.09 -7.87
C THR A 49 -5.54 -15.29 -7.08
N ILE A 50 -5.58 -15.17 -5.77
CA ILE A 50 -5.24 -16.28 -4.86
C ILE A 50 -6.24 -17.40 -5.06
N THR A 51 -5.75 -18.61 -5.33
CA THR A 51 -6.58 -19.78 -5.54
C THR A 51 -6.75 -20.58 -4.25
N ALA A 52 -7.88 -21.24 -4.12
CA ALA A 52 -8.04 -22.28 -3.10
C ALA A 52 -7.03 -23.37 -3.37
N GLY A 53 -6.23 -23.71 -2.37
CA GLY A 53 -5.17 -24.70 -2.55
C GLY A 53 -4.83 -25.40 -1.25
N GLY A 54 -3.98 -26.41 -1.39
CA GLY A 54 -3.46 -27.15 -0.27
C GLY A 54 -4.49 -27.98 0.48
N THR A 55 -4.16 -28.31 1.71
CA THR A 55 -4.98 -29.16 2.60
C THR A 55 -6.19 -28.39 3.15
N SER A 56 -6.07 -27.06 3.29
CA SER A 56 -7.15 -26.23 3.85
C SER A 56 -8.32 -26.01 2.89
N GLY A 57 -8.08 -26.04 1.57
CA GLY A 57 -9.09 -25.74 0.55
C GLY A 57 -9.60 -24.29 0.60
N GLN A 58 -8.90 -23.41 1.32
CA GLN A 58 -9.28 -22.02 1.54
C GLN A 58 -8.52 -21.07 0.61
N THR A 59 -9.10 -19.91 0.33
CA THR A 59 -8.45 -18.84 -0.42
C THR A 59 -7.77 -17.83 0.51
N SER A 60 -8.45 -17.41 1.57
CA SER A 60 -7.95 -16.38 2.49
C SER A 60 -6.79 -16.86 3.36
N TRP A 61 -5.76 -16.04 3.49
CA TRP A 61 -4.59 -16.30 4.33
C TRP A 61 -4.90 -16.36 5.82
N LEU A 62 -6.04 -15.83 6.26
CA LEU A 62 -6.50 -16.02 7.64
C LEU A 62 -6.73 -17.49 7.99
N LYS A 63 -7.15 -18.28 7.00
CA LYS A 63 -7.52 -19.70 7.17
C LYS A 63 -6.47 -20.66 6.64
N LYS A 64 -5.59 -20.22 5.74
CA LYS A 64 -4.49 -21.03 5.18
C LYS A 64 -3.41 -21.31 6.21
N ASP A 65 -2.72 -22.44 6.04
CA ASP A 65 -1.52 -22.76 6.81
C ASP A 65 -0.30 -21.96 6.32
N ALA A 66 0.77 -21.92 7.13
CA ALA A 66 1.98 -21.17 6.83
C ALA A 66 2.66 -21.61 5.54
N ASP A 67 2.68 -22.90 5.26
CA ASP A 67 3.26 -23.47 4.04
C ASP A 67 2.45 -23.11 2.79
N GLU A 68 1.12 -23.07 2.91
CA GLU A 68 0.22 -22.66 1.82
C GLU A 68 0.40 -21.17 1.49
N ILE A 69 0.55 -20.31 2.51
CA ILE A 69 0.82 -18.89 2.35
C ILE A 69 2.19 -18.68 1.68
N LEU A 70 3.20 -19.43 2.11
CA LEU A 70 4.53 -19.38 1.48
C LEU A 70 4.47 -19.82 0.01
N GLN A 71 3.68 -20.85 -0.30
CA GLN A 71 3.47 -21.30 -1.67
C GLN A 71 2.80 -20.23 -2.54
N ASP A 72 1.79 -19.54 -2.02
CA ASP A 72 1.15 -18.42 -2.71
C ASP A 72 2.15 -17.29 -3.01
N LEU A 73 2.97 -16.92 -2.03
CA LEU A 73 4.02 -15.91 -2.21
C LEU A 73 5.04 -16.32 -3.27
N MET A 74 5.45 -17.59 -3.27
CA MET A 74 6.36 -18.12 -4.29
C MET A 74 5.72 -18.11 -5.68
N ASN A 75 4.41 -18.38 -5.78
CA ASN A 75 3.67 -18.29 -7.03
C ASN A 75 3.59 -16.85 -7.54
N MET A 76 3.28 -15.89 -6.66
CA MET A 76 3.27 -14.45 -6.99
C MET A 76 4.65 -13.99 -7.50
N TYR A 77 5.71 -14.32 -6.78
CA TYR A 77 7.08 -13.99 -7.18
C TYR A 77 7.45 -14.63 -8.52
N SER A 78 7.11 -15.91 -8.70
CA SER A 78 7.35 -16.66 -9.93
C SER A 78 6.60 -16.05 -11.12
N GLN A 79 5.39 -15.54 -10.92
CA GLN A 79 4.63 -14.87 -11.98
C GLN A 79 5.36 -13.61 -12.47
N VAL A 80 5.79 -12.74 -11.55
CA VAL A 80 6.57 -11.55 -11.92
C VAL A 80 7.87 -11.93 -12.62
N SER A 81 8.62 -12.87 -12.05
CA SER A 81 9.89 -13.31 -12.60
C SER A 81 9.75 -13.94 -13.99
N LYS A 82 8.71 -14.74 -14.23
CA LYS A 82 8.44 -15.35 -15.55
C LYS A 82 8.01 -14.33 -16.58
N SER A 83 7.08 -13.40 -16.22
CA SER A 83 6.58 -12.37 -17.14
C SER A 83 7.68 -11.42 -17.58
N THR A 84 8.64 -11.12 -16.69
CA THR A 84 9.75 -10.20 -16.94
C THR A 84 11.07 -10.91 -17.33
N LYS A 85 11.05 -12.25 -17.48
CA LYS A 85 12.25 -13.06 -17.76
C LYS A 85 13.38 -12.84 -16.74
N ASN A 86 13.02 -12.78 -15.46
CA ASN A 86 13.90 -12.52 -14.30
C ASN A 86 14.57 -11.13 -14.28
N ILE A 87 14.09 -10.18 -15.06
CA ILE A 87 14.57 -8.79 -14.99
C ILE A 87 14.07 -8.13 -13.70
N GLU A 88 12.77 -8.30 -13.39
CA GLU A 88 12.17 -7.76 -12.19
C GLU A 88 12.21 -8.76 -11.03
N ARG A 89 12.58 -8.25 -9.85
CA ARG A 89 12.69 -9.03 -8.62
C ARG A 89 12.03 -8.25 -7.49
N PRO A 90 10.73 -8.46 -7.27
CA PRO A 90 10.03 -7.80 -6.18
C PRO A 90 10.65 -8.17 -4.84
N ASP A 91 10.81 -7.18 -3.97
CA ASP A 91 11.46 -7.35 -2.68
C ASP A 91 10.63 -6.83 -1.50
N THR A 92 9.52 -6.16 -1.78
CA THR A 92 8.64 -5.58 -0.77
C THR A 92 7.22 -6.11 -0.93
N LEU A 93 6.67 -6.61 0.18
CA LEU A 93 5.29 -7.07 0.29
C LEU A 93 4.51 -6.13 1.19
N VAL A 94 3.37 -5.64 0.73
CA VAL A 94 2.43 -4.86 1.53
C VAL A 94 1.14 -5.67 1.70
N LEU A 95 0.71 -5.82 2.93
CA LEU A 95 -0.45 -6.59 3.32
C LEU A 95 -1.56 -5.69 3.88
N PRO A 96 -2.83 -6.10 3.77
CA PRO A 96 -3.90 -5.49 4.53
C PRO A 96 -3.60 -5.53 6.03
N THR A 97 -3.99 -4.49 6.76
CA THR A 97 -3.72 -4.39 8.20
C THR A 97 -4.29 -5.56 9.00
N ASN A 98 -5.49 -6.03 8.65
CA ASN A 98 -6.15 -7.17 9.28
C ASN A 98 -5.35 -8.48 9.07
N ILE A 99 -4.86 -8.72 7.85
CA ILE A 99 -4.05 -9.90 7.52
C ILE A 99 -2.69 -9.82 8.20
N TYR A 100 -2.00 -8.68 8.11
CA TYR A 100 -0.70 -8.50 8.77
C TYR A 100 -0.77 -8.78 10.27
N THR A 101 -1.78 -8.23 10.96
CA THR A 101 -1.99 -8.44 12.39
C THR A 101 -2.27 -9.90 12.71
N ALA A 102 -3.13 -10.56 11.94
CA ALA A 102 -3.44 -11.98 12.13
C ALA A 102 -2.21 -12.88 11.94
N LEU A 103 -1.40 -12.65 10.88
CA LEU A 103 -0.18 -13.41 10.63
C LEU A 103 0.91 -13.18 11.67
N SER A 104 0.93 -11.99 12.29
CA SER A 104 1.85 -11.67 13.39
C SER A 104 1.53 -12.43 14.67
N MET A 105 0.27 -12.79 14.88
CA MET A 105 -0.20 -13.51 16.08
C MET A 105 -0.31 -15.03 15.85
N LYS A 106 -0.58 -15.45 14.61
CA LYS A 106 -0.77 -16.87 14.28
C LYS A 106 0.56 -17.61 14.36
N ARG A 107 0.59 -18.68 15.16
CA ARG A 107 1.77 -19.55 15.30
C ARG A 107 1.81 -20.61 14.21
N VAL A 108 3.01 -21.05 13.87
CA VAL A 108 3.25 -22.14 12.93
C VAL A 108 3.27 -23.46 13.71
N GLY A 109 2.16 -24.19 13.70
CA GLY A 109 2.01 -25.42 14.47
C GLY A 109 2.25 -25.21 15.96
N ASP A 110 2.99 -26.12 16.60
CA ASP A 110 3.37 -26.05 18.01
C ASP A 110 4.69 -25.31 18.26
N THR A 111 5.16 -24.53 17.28
CA THR A 111 6.42 -23.77 17.39
C THR A 111 6.21 -22.40 18.04
N ALA A 112 7.30 -21.79 18.49
CA ALA A 112 7.28 -20.40 18.95
C ALA A 112 7.26 -19.37 17.82
N ASP A 113 7.50 -19.81 16.58
CA ASP A 113 7.54 -18.93 15.41
C ASP A 113 6.12 -18.52 14.99
N THR A 114 5.96 -17.24 14.61
CA THR A 114 4.74 -16.76 13.98
C THR A 114 4.81 -16.98 12.47
N VAL A 115 3.64 -17.00 11.80
CA VAL A 115 3.58 -17.14 10.34
C VAL A 115 4.37 -16.03 9.65
N LEU A 116 4.32 -14.79 10.17
CA LEU A 116 5.08 -13.67 9.62
C LEU A 116 6.60 -13.91 9.69
N THR A 117 7.11 -14.37 10.84
CA THR A 117 8.53 -14.71 11.02
C THR A 117 8.94 -15.89 10.12
N PHE A 118 8.06 -16.87 9.98
CA PHE A 118 8.28 -18.02 9.09
C PHE A 118 8.43 -17.59 7.62
N ILE A 119 7.54 -16.71 7.15
CA ILE A 119 7.61 -16.13 5.79
C ILE A 119 8.91 -15.35 5.59
N GLN A 120 9.27 -14.47 6.52
CA GLN A 120 10.51 -13.68 6.43
C GLN A 120 11.77 -14.57 6.34
N ARG A 121 11.76 -15.70 7.03
CA ARG A 121 12.90 -16.64 7.02
C ARG A 121 12.96 -17.46 5.73
N ASN A 122 11.82 -17.90 5.20
CA ASN A 122 11.74 -18.85 4.10
C ASN A 122 11.54 -18.18 2.72
N ALA A 123 11.27 -16.87 2.67
CA ALA A 123 11.16 -16.09 1.45
C ALA A 123 12.35 -15.11 1.32
N PRO A 124 13.55 -15.57 0.92
CA PRO A 124 14.78 -14.76 0.94
C PRO A 124 14.76 -13.58 -0.05
N PHE A 125 13.82 -13.57 -0.99
CA PHE A 125 13.63 -12.46 -1.91
C PHE A 125 12.93 -11.27 -1.25
N LEU A 126 12.15 -11.50 -0.18
CA LEU A 126 11.47 -10.44 0.57
C LEU A 126 12.45 -9.77 1.55
N LYS A 127 12.70 -8.48 1.31
CA LYS A 127 13.47 -7.63 2.23
C LYS A 127 12.57 -6.96 3.26
N LYS A 128 11.33 -6.64 2.87
CA LYS A 128 10.42 -5.85 3.70
C LYS A 128 8.98 -6.36 3.59
N ILE A 129 8.30 -6.42 4.72
CA ILE A 129 6.87 -6.68 4.80
C ILE A 129 6.25 -5.51 5.57
N GLU A 130 5.32 -4.82 4.95
CA GLU A 130 4.63 -3.65 5.47
C GLU A 130 3.12 -3.91 5.54
N MET A 131 2.41 -3.02 6.21
CA MET A 131 0.94 -3.04 6.24
C MET A 131 0.38 -1.73 5.69
N ALA A 132 -0.78 -1.80 5.05
CA ALA A 132 -1.54 -0.65 4.60
C ALA A 132 -3.03 -0.89 4.79
N ALA A 133 -3.72 0.11 5.35
CA ALA A 133 -5.15 0.03 5.59
C ALA A 133 -5.96 0.10 4.29
N GLU A 134 -5.43 0.78 3.28
CA GLU A 134 -6.04 0.95 1.96
C GLU A 134 -6.18 -0.37 1.18
N LEU A 135 -5.48 -1.41 1.61
CA LEU A 135 -5.55 -2.75 1.03
C LEU A 135 -6.63 -3.65 1.66
N ASN A 136 -7.27 -3.20 2.73
CA ASN A 136 -8.36 -3.93 3.36
C ASN A 136 -9.58 -4.04 2.42
N ASP A 137 -10.41 -5.04 2.66
CA ASP A 137 -11.65 -5.31 1.91
C ASP A 137 -12.75 -4.26 2.16
N ASP A 138 -12.73 -3.57 3.29
CA ASP A 138 -13.63 -2.48 3.65
C ASP A 138 -13.28 -1.14 2.98
N SER A 139 -12.10 -1.04 2.38
CA SER A 139 -11.60 0.18 1.69
C SER A 139 -12.11 0.31 0.25
N VAL A 140 -13.39 0.01 -0.01
CA VAL A 140 -13.98 -0.04 -1.35
C VAL A 140 -13.86 1.28 -2.13
N GLU A 141 -13.90 2.42 -1.44
CA GLU A 141 -13.78 3.74 -2.06
C GLU A 141 -12.36 4.01 -2.62
N THR A 142 -11.35 3.39 -2.02
CA THR A 142 -9.94 3.62 -2.38
C THR A 142 -9.30 2.42 -3.09
N ASN A 143 -9.93 1.25 -3.02
CA ASN A 143 -9.41 0.01 -3.55
C ASN A 143 -10.42 -0.65 -4.52
N PRO A 144 -10.25 -0.49 -5.85
CA PRO A 144 -11.15 -1.07 -6.84
C PRO A 144 -11.15 -2.61 -6.84
N TYR A 145 -10.14 -3.24 -6.23
CA TYR A 145 -10.03 -4.70 -6.13
C TYR A 145 -10.68 -5.27 -4.86
N ALA A 146 -11.13 -4.42 -3.93
CA ALA A 146 -11.74 -4.87 -2.67
C ALA A 146 -12.97 -5.75 -2.90
N ALA A 147 -13.85 -5.37 -3.84
CA ALA A 147 -15.03 -6.15 -4.17
C ALA A 147 -14.71 -7.55 -4.72
N ALA A 148 -13.59 -7.70 -5.43
CA ALA A 148 -13.13 -8.98 -5.98
C ALA A 148 -12.41 -9.86 -4.96
N SER A 149 -12.04 -9.31 -3.80
CA SER A 149 -11.30 -10.02 -2.75
C SER A 149 -12.17 -10.95 -1.90
N ASN A 150 -13.49 -10.89 -2.04
CA ASN A 150 -14.46 -11.69 -1.27
C ASN A 150 -14.27 -11.57 0.26
N GLY A 151 -13.98 -10.38 0.76
CA GLY A 151 -13.79 -10.13 2.19
C GLY A 151 -12.43 -10.53 2.75
N SER A 152 -11.43 -10.75 1.88
CA SER A 152 -10.09 -11.17 2.30
C SER A 152 -9.04 -10.08 2.18
N GLY A 153 -9.28 -9.05 1.35
CA GLY A 153 -8.33 -7.98 1.09
C GLY A 153 -7.40 -8.24 -0.10
N VAL A 154 -6.48 -7.32 -0.30
CA VAL A 154 -5.56 -7.28 -1.45
C VAL A 154 -4.13 -7.13 -0.95
N ALA A 155 -3.18 -7.88 -1.48
CA ALA A 155 -1.76 -7.68 -1.20
C ALA A 155 -1.06 -7.06 -2.41
N LEU A 156 -0.03 -6.28 -2.14
CA LEU A 156 0.83 -5.67 -3.15
C LEU A 156 2.26 -6.20 -2.99
N LEU A 157 2.78 -6.79 -4.06
CA LEU A 157 4.18 -7.21 -4.15
C LEU A 157 4.88 -6.33 -5.18
N TYR A 158 5.96 -5.63 -4.81
CA TYR A 158 6.65 -4.72 -5.72
C TYR A 158 8.15 -4.63 -5.45
N THR A 159 8.88 -4.06 -6.42
CA THR A 159 10.29 -3.72 -6.27
C THR A 159 10.41 -2.30 -5.72
N ASN A 160 10.99 -2.14 -4.53
CA ASN A 160 11.18 -0.83 -3.90
C ASN A 160 12.34 -0.06 -4.52
N ASP A 161 12.06 0.58 -5.67
CA ASP A 161 13.01 1.41 -6.41
C ASP A 161 12.28 2.67 -6.92
N GLN A 162 12.79 3.86 -6.57
CA GLN A 162 12.23 5.13 -7.01
C GLN A 162 12.12 5.28 -8.54
N LYS A 163 12.94 4.57 -9.32
CA LYS A 163 12.88 4.58 -10.78
C LYS A 163 11.68 3.79 -11.32
N LYS A 164 11.11 2.90 -10.50
CA LYS A 164 10.04 1.99 -10.89
C LYS A 164 8.69 2.39 -10.32
N LEU A 165 8.70 2.99 -9.13
CA LEU A 165 7.50 3.38 -8.41
C LEU A 165 7.83 4.63 -7.58
N ALA A 166 7.19 5.74 -7.90
CA ALA A 166 7.45 7.01 -7.22
C ALA A 166 6.20 7.89 -7.13
N ILE A 167 6.05 8.57 -6.00
CA ILE A 167 5.11 9.69 -5.88
C ILE A 167 5.79 10.93 -6.45
N HIS A 168 5.12 11.60 -7.36
CA HIS A 168 5.63 12.84 -7.94
C HIS A 168 4.97 14.04 -7.30
N ASN A 169 5.71 14.77 -6.46
CA ASN A 169 5.28 16.00 -5.81
C ASN A 169 6.05 17.19 -6.40
N PRO A 170 5.47 17.88 -7.42
CA PRO A 170 6.12 19.02 -8.07
C PRO A 170 6.41 20.18 -7.12
N MET A 171 5.60 20.31 -6.05
CA MET A 171 5.79 21.33 -5.04
C MET A 171 5.53 20.73 -3.66
N ALA A 172 6.55 20.76 -2.80
CA ALA A 172 6.44 20.42 -1.40
C ALA A 172 5.50 21.39 -0.67
N PHE A 173 5.07 21.00 0.55
CA PHE A 173 4.29 21.89 1.41
C PHE A 173 4.99 23.23 1.60
N LEU A 174 4.27 24.31 1.32
CA LEU A 174 4.69 25.68 1.52
C LEU A 174 3.66 26.44 2.34
N GLN A 175 4.11 27.04 3.43
CA GLN A 175 3.31 27.93 4.24
C GLN A 175 3.66 29.39 3.91
N TYR A 176 2.66 30.18 3.56
CA TYR A 176 2.82 31.62 3.31
C TYR A 176 2.73 32.45 4.61
N PRO A 177 3.17 33.69 4.57
CA PRO A 177 3.01 34.60 5.72
C PRO A 177 1.56 34.70 6.16
N VAL A 178 1.38 34.77 7.47
CA VAL A 178 0.06 34.90 8.11
C VAL A 178 -0.59 36.22 7.66
N GLN A 179 -1.86 36.15 7.27
CA GLN A 179 -2.68 37.27 6.87
C GLN A 179 -3.76 37.53 7.92
N VAL A 180 -3.92 38.77 8.32
CA VAL A 180 -5.04 39.21 9.19
C VAL A 180 -6.08 39.90 8.31
N ARG A 181 -7.29 39.36 8.30
CA ARG A 181 -8.42 39.88 7.53
C ARG A 181 -9.69 39.83 8.37
N ASN A 182 -10.34 40.97 8.55
CA ASN A 182 -11.61 41.07 9.30
C ASN A 182 -11.58 40.38 10.68
N LEU A 183 -10.53 40.62 11.47
CA LEU A 183 -10.30 39.96 12.79
C LEU A 183 -10.06 38.46 12.74
N GLU A 184 -9.90 37.89 11.56
CA GLU A 184 -9.52 36.49 11.37
C GLU A 184 -8.04 36.36 10.99
N THR A 185 -7.37 35.37 11.56
CA THR A 185 -6.00 35.00 11.20
C THR A 185 -6.03 33.87 10.21
N ILE A 186 -5.59 34.13 8.98
CA ILE A 186 -5.52 33.16 7.88
C ILE A 186 -4.07 32.76 7.67
N VAL A 187 -3.80 31.46 7.67
CA VAL A 187 -2.50 30.87 7.36
C VAL A 187 -2.63 30.17 6.01
N PRO A 188 -2.26 30.81 4.88
CA PRO A 188 -2.35 30.18 3.58
C PRO A 188 -1.27 29.10 3.45
N CYS A 189 -1.67 27.90 2.98
CA CYS A 189 -0.77 26.79 2.73
C CYS A 189 -1.03 26.23 1.34
N GLU A 190 0.01 25.75 0.66
CA GLU A 190 -0.08 25.17 -0.67
C GLU A 190 0.86 23.97 -0.77
N ALA A 191 0.41 22.94 -1.50
CA ALA A 191 1.24 21.84 -1.97
C ALA A 191 0.69 21.34 -3.31
N ARG A 192 1.52 20.70 -4.12
CA ARG A 192 1.08 20.12 -5.39
C ARG A 192 1.57 18.68 -5.51
N THR A 193 0.69 17.78 -5.89
CA THR A 193 1.01 16.41 -6.21
C THR A 193 0.55 16.08 -7.63
N ALA A 194 1.27 15.21 -8.31
CA ALA A 194 0.91 14.66 -9.62
C ALA A 194 0.53 13.17 -9.52
N GLY A 195 0.33 12.65 -8.30
CA GLY A 195 -0.05 11.28 -8.05
C GLY A 195 1.13 10.30 -8.14
N MET A 196 0.80 9.03 -8.38
CA MET A 196 1.78 7.95 -8.48
C MET A 196 2.20 7.75 -9.94
N ILE A 197 3.51 7.64 -10.17
CA ILE A 197 4.08 7.32 -11.46
C ILE A 197 4.74 5.96 -11.39
N ILE A 198 4.32 5.04 -12.27
CA ILE A 198 4.83 3.67 -12.37
C ILE A 198 5.30 3.42 -13.80
N PRO A 199 6.56 3.79 -14.13
CA PRO A 199 7.09 3.58 -15.48
C PRO A 199 7.19 2.11 -15.88
N PHE A 200 7.32 1.22 -14.89
CA PHE A 200 7.47 -0.22 -15.10
C PHE A 200 6.38 -1.01 -14.35
N PRO A 201 5.14 -1.08 -14.86
CA PRO A 201 4.03 -1.75 -14.15
C PRO A 201 4.31 -3.22 -13.81
N MET A 202 5.11 -3.89 -14.64
CA MET A 202 5.50 -5.29 -14.45
C MET A 202 6.46 -5.50 -13.26
N SER A 203 6.97 -4.44 -12.62
CA SER A 203 7.77 -4.52 -11.39
C SER A 203 6.93 -4.68 -10.13
N ALA A 204 5.61 -4.63 -10.27
CA ALA A 204 4.64 -4.80 -9.21
C ALA A 204 3.60 -5.85 -9.58
N LEU A 205 2.93 -6.43 -8.59
CA LEU A 205 1.85 -7.40 -8.71
C LEU A 205 0.81 -7.14 -7.63
N ILE A 206 -0.46 -7.10 -8.01
CA ILE A 206 -1.59 -7.00 -7.08
C ILE A 206 -2.18 -8.39 -6.91
N ALA A 207 -2.14 -8.93 -5.69
CA ALA A 207 -2.76 -10.20 -5.34
C ALA A 207 -4.12 -9.98 -4.69
N ILE A 208 -5.14 -10.60 -5.23
CA ILE A 208 -6.54 -10.45 -4.83
C ILE A 208 -6.99 -11.69 -4.05
N GLY A 209 -7.59 -11.48 -2.86
CA GLY A 209 -8.15 -12.54 -2.04
C GLY A 209 -7.18 -13.17 -1.05
N VAL A 210 -6.25 -12.35 -0.50
CA VAL A 210 -5.27 -12.77 0.51
C VAL A 210 -5.85 -13.00 1.90
#